data_e5dc7e627d772ae85743dff0c5640f7b
#
_entry.id   e5dc7e627d772ae85743dff0c5640f7b
#
_cell.length_a   1.000
_cell.length_b   1.000
_cell.length_c   1.000
_cell.angle_alpha   90.00
_cell.angle_beta   90.00
_cell.angle_gamma   90.00
#
_symmetry.space_group_name_H-M   'P 1'
#
loop_
_entity.id
_entity.type
_entity.pdbx_description
1 polymer ?
#
loop_
_entity_poly.entity_id
_entity_poly.type
_entity_poly.pdbx_seq_one_letter_code
_entity_poly.pdbx_strand_id
1 'polypeptide(L)'
;MDLLLFQIGPVQDFIAQAATPEDLWAGSYLLSMLMKAGLEAAPDATIFPNLRDGRVEKALDGNIPTLPNRFWARVPEGQGRTIAEKVKEAILKKLYAYGEGESVAFQRQLEQFLSVSWAVRPETADKGSDYKSIARQLALRRNMRDFQPWREAKGFERAPKDFLSGKESALENCRGAMNLVKEKLIEERKYEAPIRNAVNDDPYYAVIAFDGDRMGAKLSTLQTEEAHREFSGKLAAFALSVGDLLSEKTNGQSTLVYAGGDDVLAVVPGKKALDCAEALREQFEGIVGLGMTASAGVAVGHCKAPFQDLVKAAQSAEHRAKNVYGRDAVAMTVLKRSGETIEWGFKWKKDRDSQPTAAVELFRKLGADIASKKPSARFPYKLAALLRPYALEKAGVEDMKPIVRLELEHAWKQSVETDMESGRKVDLPKEALSYLDETFDAGKPDDFLNLFLCETFIDRPRGEEN
;
A
#
# COMPACT_ATOMS: atom_id res chain seq x y z
N MET A 1 -29.90 21.02 8.73
CA MET A 1 -28.44 20.81 8.87
C MET A 1 -27.87 20.51 7.49
N ASP A 2 -26.60 20.85 7.26
CA ASP A 2 -25.89 20.48 6.04
C ASP A 2 -24.83 19.43 6.33
N LEU A 3 -24.43 18.69 5.31
CA LEU A 3 -23.32 17.78 5.33
C LEU A 3 -22.14 18.40 4.55
N LEU A 4 -20.97 18.36 5.14
CA LEU A 4 -19.70 18.81 4.56
C LEU A 4 -18.80 17.61 4.35
N LEU A 5 -18.37 17.36 3.11
CA LEU A 5 -17.30 16.44 2.77
C LEU A 5 -16.08 17.26 2.30
N PHE A 6 -14.96 17.08 2.99
CA PHE A 6 -13.74 17.84 2.77
C PHE A 6 -12.57 16.89 2.46
N GLN A 7 -11.69 17.29 1.55
CA GLN A 7 -10.52 16.47 1.17
C GLN A 7 -9.33 17.34 0.80
N ILE A 8 -8.15 16.90 1.20
CA ILE A 8 -6.86 17.45 0.78
C ILE A 8 -6.12 16.49 -0.18
N GLY A 9 -5.24 17.05 -1.01
CA GLY A 9 -4.34 16.35 -1.92
C GLY A 9 -3.15 17.23 -2.33
N PRO A 10 -2.19 16.70 -3.09
CA PRO A 10 -2.06 15.32 -3.53
C PRO A 10 -1.66 14.37 -2.38
N VAL A 11 -1.97 13.10 -2.46
CA VAL A 11 -1.60 12.12 -1.42
C VAL A 11 -0.58 11.13 -1.96
N GLN A 12 -1.00 10.21 -2.82
CA GLN A 12 -0.14 9.13 -3.29
C GLN A 12 1.11 9.63 -4.03
N ASP A 13 0.94 10.57 -4.95
CA ASP A 13 2.07 11.15 -5.71
C ASP A 13 3.07 11.87 -4.79
N PHE A 14 2.59 12.51 -3.72
CA PHE A 14 3.45 13.21 -2.77
C PHE A 14 4.20 12.24 -1.84
N ILE A 15 3.49 11.25 -1.30
CA ILE A 15 4.10 10.24 -0.45
C ILE A 15 5.15 9.46 -1.26
N ALA A 16 4.81 9.06 -2.49
CA ALA A 16 5.71 8.32 -3.37
C ALA A 16 6.96 9.10 -3.81
N GLN A 17 7.00 10.43 -3.68
CA GLN A 17 8.21 11.25 -3.89
C GLN A 17 9.16 11.11 -2.70
N ALA A 18 9.77 9.96 -2.55
CA ALA A 18 10.63 9.60 -1.44
C ALA A 18 11.87 8.86 -1.92
N ALA A 19 13.04 9.19 -1.39
CA ALA A 19 14.28 8.45 -1.62
C ALA A 19 14.49 7.36 -0.56
N THR A 20 13.91 7.55 0.62
CA THR A 20 14.09 6.69 1.78
C THR A 20 12.74 6.37 2.45
N PRO A 21 12.68 5.33 3.29
CA PRO A 21 11.50 5.04 4.10
C PRO A 21 11.11 6.20 5.02
N GLU A 22 12.09 6.97 5.53
CA GLU A 22 11.84 8.15 6.37
C GLU A 22 11.16 9.28 5.57
N ASP A 23 11.58 9.52 4.33
CA ASP A 23 10.93 10.51 3.44
C ASP A 23 9.46 10.14 3.19
N LEU A 24 9.21 8.84 3.02
CA LEU A 24 7.87 8.30 2.80
C LEU A 24 7.00 8.53 4.03
N TRP A 25 7.52 8.18 5.21
CA TRP A 25 6.86 8.43 6.49
C TRP A 25 6.60 9.93 6.70
N ALA A 26 7.60 10.80 6.48
CA ALA A 26 7.47 12.24 6.69
C ALA A 26 6.39 12.86 5.79
N GLY A 27 6.26 12.39 4.53
CA GLY A 27 5.19 12.82 3.63
C GLY A 27 3.80 12.48 4.18
N SER A 28 3.62 11.27 4.66
CA SER A 28 2.38 10.80 5.26
C SER A 28 2.07 11.50 6.59
N TYR A 29 3.08 11.67 7.44
CA TYR A 29 2.97 12.35 8.72
C TYR A 29 2.58 13.82 8.54
N LEU A 30 3.18 14.52 7.57
CA LEU A 30 2.80 15.89 7.23
C LEU A 30 1.32 16.01 6.87
N LEU A 31 0.82 15.14 5.98
CA LEU A 31 -0.58 15.16 5.58
C LEU A 31 -1.52 14.89 6.77
N SER A 32 -1.15 13.98 7.67
CA SER A 32 -1.90 13.71 8.90
C SER A 32 -1.92 14.92 9.84
N MET A 33 -0.78 15.62 10.01
CA MET A 33 -0.69 16.84 10.80
C MET A 33 -1.51 17.99 10.20
N LEU A 34 -1.51 18.15 8.88
CA LEU A 34 -2.34 19.13 8.18
C LEU A 34 -3.83 18.83 8.36
N MET A 35 -4.22 17.57 8.24
CA MET A 35 -5.60 17.17 8.46
C MET A 35 -6.02 17.36 9.92
N LYS A 36 -5.13 17.09 10.91
CA LYS A 36 -5.38 17.39 12.33
C LYS A 36 -5.72 18.87 12.54
N ALA A 37 -4.88 19.76 11.99
CA ALA A 37 -5.14 21.22 12.09
C ALA A 37 -6.49 21.61 11.47
N GLY A 38 -6.87 20.97 10.37
CA GLY A 38 -8.20 21.18 9.77
C GLY A 38 -9.36 20.69 10.64
N LEU A 39 -9.20 19.52 11.26
CA LEU A 39 -10.22 18.93 12.13
C LEU A 39 -10.40 19.71 13.44
N GLU A 40 -9.35 20.27 13.99
CA GLU A 40 -9.41 21.16 15.15
C GLU A 40 -10.20 22.46 14.85
N ALA A 41 -10.20 22.90 13.59
CA ALA A 41 -10.98 24.06 13.13
C ALA A 41 -12.41 23.68 12.68
N ALA A 42 -12.71 22.39 12.55
CA ALA A 42 -14.02 21.87 12.19
C ALA A 42 -14.94 21.78 13.44
N PRO A 43 -16.26 21.82 13.27
CA PRO A 43 -17.18 21.65 14.39
C PRO A 43 -17.11 20.21 14.95
N ASP A 44 -17.49 20.04 16.25
CA ASP A 44 -17.50 18.75 16.98
C ASP A 44 -18.39 17.66 16.37
N ALA A 45 -19.05 17.92 15.26
CA ALA A 45 -19.97 17.04 14.58
C ALA A 45 -19.34 16.22 13.44
N THR A 46 -18.03 15.95 13.51
CA THR A 46 -17.34 15.06 12.54
C THR A 46 -17.90 13.64 12.64
N ILE A 47 -18.33 13.09 11.51
CA ILE A 47 -18.86 11.72 11.40
C ILE A 47 -17.75 10.76 11.08
N PHE A 48 -16.84 11.16 10.20
CA PHE A 48 -15.64 10.42 9.80
C PHE A 48 -14.47 11.40 9.61
N PRO A 49 -13.27 11.12 10.14
CA PRO A 49 -12.95 10.03 11.05
C PRO A 49 -13.60 10.23 12.43
N ASN A 50 -13.82 9.13 13.18
CA ASN A 50 -14.32 9.22 14.55
C ASN A 50 -13.17 9.54 15.51
N LEU A 51 -13.13 10.78 16.00
CA LEU A 51 -12.03 11.32 16.84
C LEU A 51 -12.34 11.33 18.34
N ARG A 52 -13.54 10.83 18.76
CA ARG A 52 -14.05 11.05 20.11
C ARG A 52 -13.29 10.38 21.25
N ASP A 53 -12.35 9.51 20.98
CA ASP A 53 -11.66 8.69 21.99
C ASP A 53 -10.19 9.06 22.25
N GLY A 54 -9.67 10.11 21.61
CA GLY A 54 -8.29 10.60 21.81
C GLY A 54 -7.18 9.65 21.31
N ARG A 55 -7.55 8.49 20.71
CA ARG A 55 -6.56 7.52 20.23
C ARG A 55 -5.75 8.03 19.04
N VAL A 56 -6.39 8.84 18.18
CA VAL A 56 -5.72 9.43 17.01
C VAL A 56 -4.64 10.42 17.43
N GLU A 57 -4.90 11.23 18.46
CA GLU A 57 -3.89 12.17 19.00
C GLU A 57 -2.70 11.42 19.56
N LYS A 58 -2.93 10.37 20.36
CA LYS A 58 -1.84 9.52 20.86
C LYS A 58 -1.01 8.89 19.75
N ALA A 59 -1.65 8.44 18.67
CA ALA A 59 -0.94 7.86 17.53
C ALA A 59 -0.04 8.88 16.84
N LEU A 60 -0.54 10.09 16.59
CA LEU A 60 0.26 11.17 16.00
C LEU A 60 1.41 11.61 16.91
N ASP A 61 1.18 11.69 18.21
CA ASP A 61 2.22 11.99 19.19
C ASP A 61 3.29 10.88 19.21
N GLY A 62 2.88 9.63 19.01
CA GLY A 62 3.75 8.47 18.82
C GLY A 62 4.33 8.31 17.40
N ASN A 63 4.29 9.35 16.56
CA ASN A 63 4.80 9.35 15.19
C ASN A 63 4.08 8.38 14.23
N ILE A 64 2.84 7.99 14.53
CA ILE A 64 2.03 7.10 13.67
C ILE A 64 1.06 7.95 12.83
N PRO A 65 1.23 8.06 11.51
CA PRO A 65 0.33 8.80 10.63
C PRO A 65 -0.95 7.97 10.37
N THR A 66 -2.06 8.38 10.98
CA THR A 66 -3.32 7.63 10.96
C THR A 66 -4.52 8.42 10.46
N LEU A 67 -4.36 9.73 10.21
CA LEU A 67 -5.49 10.53 9.75
C LEU A 67 -5.69 10.41 8.24
N PRO A 68 -6.92 10.10 7.79
CA PRO A 68 -7.24 10.09 6.38
C PRO A 68 -7.19 11.51 5.80
N ASN A 69 -6.94 11.61 4.51
CA ASN A 69 -6.93 12.87 3.78
C ASN A 69 -8.32 13.47 3.52
N ARG A 70 -9.36 12.89 4.14
CA ARG A 70 -10.77 13.23 3.96
C ARG A 70 -11.50 13.16 5.28
N PHE A 71 -12.41 14.11 5.50
CA PHE A 71 -13.37 14.01 6.59
C PHE A 71 -14.80 14.32 6.12
N TRP A 72 -15.77 13.80 6.86
CA TRP A 72 -17.19 14.04 6.68
C TRP A 72 -17.79 14.55 7.98
N ALA A 73 -18.48 15.68 7.94
CA ALA A 73 -19.03 16.33 9.12
C ALA A 73 -20.44 16.86 8.87
N ARG A 74 -21.21 16.96 9.93
CA ARG A 74 -22.50 17.64 9.99
C ARG A 74 -22.28 19.09 10.41
N VAL A 75 -22.87 20.04 9.70
CA VAL A 75 -22.66 21.48 9.92
C VAL A 75 -24.00 22.20 9.97
N PRO A 76 -24.11 23.37 10.63
CA PRO A 76 -25.32 24.17 10.60
C PRO A 76 -25.72 24.54 9.18
N GLU A 77 -27.03 24.60 8.94
CA GLU A 77 -27.58 24.94 7.63
C GLU A 77 -27.05 26.29 7.11
N GLY A 78 -26.64 26.31 5.87
CA GLY A 78 -26.08 27.51 5.21
C GLY A 78 -24.64 27.86 5.62
N GLN A 79 -24.04 27.19 6.63
CA GLN A 79 -22.70 27.52 7.10
C GLN A 79 -21.59 26.63 6.49
N GLY A 80 -21.95 25.62 5.71
CA GLY A 80 -21.00 24.63 5.20
C GLY A 80 -19.81 25.23 4.46
N ARG A 81 -20.02 26.27 3.63
CA ARG A 81 -18.95 26.99 2.92
C ARG A 81 -18.02 27.73 3.88
N THR A 82 -18.58 28.48 4.82
CA THR A 82 -17.80 29.27 5.81
C THR A 82 -16.92 28.35 6.66
N ILE A 83 -17.45 27.20 7.07
CA ILE A 83 -16.70 26.19 7.85
C ILE A 83 -15.61 25.58 6.98
N ALA A 84 -15.89 25.22 5.74
CA ALA A 84 -14.90 24.65 4.83
C ALA A 84 -13.73 25.63 4.57
N GLU A 85 -14.00 26.93 4.42
CA GLU A 85 -12.94 27.95 4.28
C GLU A 85 -12.13 28.11 5.56
N LYS A 86 -12.72 28.09 6.75
CA LYS A 86 -11.99 28.10 8.02
C LYS A 86 -11.07 26.90 8.17
N VAL A 87 -11.56 25.70 7.83
CA VAL A 87 -10.76 24.46 7.82
C VAL A 87 -9.58 24.61 6.88
N LYS A 88 -9.81 25.10 5.65
CA LYS A 88 -8.76 25.35 4.66
C LYS A 88 -7.71 26.33 5.19
N GLU A 89 -8.14 27.43 5.78
CA GLU A 89 -7.24 28.45 6.35
C GLU A 89 -6.36 27.85 7.47
N ALA A 90 -6.92 27.04 8.36
CA ALA A 90 -6.16 26.38 9.42
C ALA A 90 -5.09 25.43 8.85
N ILE A 91 -5.45 24.65 7.84
CA ILE A 91 -4.51 23.73 7.14
C ILE A 91 -3.38 24.52 6.47
N LEU A 92 -3.73 25.56 5.72
CA LEU A 92 -2.73 26.39 5.03
C LEU A 92 -1.83 27.14 6.00
N LYS A 93 -2.37 27.67 7.09
CA LYS A 93 -1.56 28.30 8.16
C LYS A 93 -0.54 27.32 8.74
N LYS A 94 -0.95 26.08 8.99
CA LYS A 94 -0.03 25.03 9.49
C LYS A 94 1.06 24.69 8.46
N LEU A 95 0.71 24.61 7.17
CA LEU A 95 1.67 24.35 6.10
C LEU A 95 2.64 25.52 5.90
N TYR A 96 2.15 26.74 5.88
CA TYR A 96 2.97 27.93 5.63
C TYR A 96 3.94 28.26 6.75
N ALA A 97 3.67 27.79 7.97
CA ALA A 97 4.61 27.92 9.09
C ALA A 97 5.98 27.27 8.78
N TYR A 98 6.04 26.24 7.93
CA TYR A 98 7.31 25.66 7.48
C TYR A 98 8.10 26.58 6.53
N GLY A 99 7.45 27.60 5.96
CA GLY A 99 8.04 28.59 5.06
C GLY A 99 8.44 29.90 5.73
N GLU A 100 8.22 30.04 7.03
CA GLU A 100 8.60 31.26 7.76
C GLU A 100 10.13 31.44 7.76
N GLY A 101 10.58 32.60 7.29
CA GLY A 101 12.01 32.90 7.14
C GLY A 101 12.68 32.30 5.89
N GLU A 102 11.96 31.50 5.09
CA GLU A 102 12.47 30.88 3.87
C GLU A 102 12.37 31.81 2.65
N SER A 103 13.02 31.42 1.55
CA SER A 103 13.03 32.16 0.30
C SER A 103 11.61 32.29 -0.31
N VAL A 104 11.40 33.32 -1.17
CA VAL A 104 10.16 33.52 -1.89
C VAL A 104 9.82 32.30 -2.76
N ALA A 105 10.81 31.63 -3.37
CA ALA A 105 10.61 30.44 -4.16
C ALA A 105 10.10 29.28 -3.29
N PHE A 106 10.63 29.10 -2.09
CA PHE A 106 10.16 28.11 -1.14
C PHE A 106 8.68 28.33 -0.76
N GLN A 107 8.34 29.56 -0.35
CA GLN A 107 6.97 29.92 0.02
C GLN A 107 5.96 29.70 -1.11
N ARG A 108 6.31 30.07 -2.35
CA ARG A 108 5.47 29.81 -3.53
C ARG A 108 5.23 28.33 -3.78
N GLN A 109 6.23 27.49 -3.57
CA GLN A 109 6.06 26.04 -3.74
C GLN A 109 5.12 25.46 -2.68
N LEU A 110 5.13 25.98 -1.44
CA LEU A 110 4.15 25.60 -0.42
C LEU A 110 2.74 26.02 -0.81
N GLU A 111 2.55 27.24 -1.34
CA GLU A 111 1.25 27.76 -1.78
C GLU A 111 0.63 26.91 -2.89
N GLN A 112 1.48 26.39 -3.79
CA GLN A 112 1.05 25.59 -4.94
C GLN A 112 0.95 24.09 -4.66
N PHE A 113 1.41 23.63 -3.49
CA PHE A 113 1.48 22.22 -3.17
C PHE A 113 0.10 21.62 -2.92
N LEU A 114 -0.70 22.26 -2.05
CA LEU A 114 -1.91 21.64 -1.51
C LEU A 114 -3.14 21.95 -2.36
N SER A 115 -3.81 20.91 -2.86
CA SER A 115 -5.14 21.02 -3.41
C SER A 115 -6.18 20.73 -2.34
N VAL A 116 -7.15 21.63 -2.19
CA VAL A 116 -8.25 21.48 -1.24
C VAL A 116 -9.56 21.45 -2.01
N SER A 117 -10.38 20.46 -1.71
CA SER A 117 -11.71 20.31 -2.33
C SER A 117 -12.75 19.97 -1.27
N TRP A 118 -13.94 20.56 -1.41
CA TRP A 118 -15.08 20.22 -0.55
C TRP A 118 -16.39 20.25 -1.32
N ALA A 119 -17.37 19.56 -0.77
CA ALA A 119 -18.76 19.59 -1.20
C ALA A 119 -19.67 19.78 0.02
N VAL A 120 -20.75 20.54 -0.16
CA VAL A 120 -21.77 20.78 0.86
C VAL A 120 -23.13 20.46 0.26
N ARG A 121 -23.99 19.81 1.03
CA ARG A 121 -25.37 19.56 0.63
C ARG A 121 -26.31 19.51 1.84
N PRO A 122 -27.59 19.81 1.66
CA PRO A 122 -28.58 19.57 2.70
C PRO A 122 -28.64 18.10 3.12
N GLU A 123 -28.82 17.88 4.40
CA GLU A 123 -28.98 16.57 5.02
C GLU A 123 -30.35 16.00 4.73
N THR A 124 -30.43 14.68 4.48
CA THR A 124 -31.70 13.93 4.36
C THR A 124 -31.78 12.85 5.43
N ALA A 125 -32.90 12.10 5.47
CA ALA A 125 -33.07 11.00 6.40
C ALA A 125 -32.18 9.78 6.04
N ASP A 126 -31.86 9.59 4.75
CA ASP A 126 -31.02 8.49 4.25
C ASP A 126 -29.56 8.93 4.11
N LYS A 127 -28.75 8.62 5.12
CA LYS A 127 -27.33 8.96 5.16
C LYS A 127 -26.49 8.22 4.11
N GLY A 128 -26.86 7.02 3.72
CA GLY A 128 -26.18 6.27 2.66
C GLY A 128 -26.32 6.96 1.30
N SER A 129 -27.55 7.43 0.99
CA SER A 129 -27.81 8.23 -0.21
C SER A 129 -27.10 9.59 -0.16
N ASP A 130 -27.09 10.22 1.01
CA ASP A 130 -26.36 11.47 1.25
C ASP A 130 -24.87 11.32 0.98
N TYR A 131 -24.24 10.30 1.58
CA TYR A 131 -22.82 10.00 1.37
C TYR A 131 -22.48 9.77 -0.12
N LYS A 132 -23.28 8.93 -0.80
CA LYS A 132 -23.08 8.64 -2.22
C LYS A 132 -23.15 9.90 -3.09
N SER A 133 -24.12 10.75 -2.79
CA SER A 133 -24.37 11.98 -3.57
C SER A 133 -23.28 13.03 -3.32
N ILE A 134 -22.90 13.27 -2.07
CA ILE A 134 -21.84 14.25 -1.73
C ILE A 134 -20.47 13.78 -2.21
N ALA A 135 -20.17 12.47 -2.16
CA ALA A 135 -18.94 11.90 -2.69
C ALA A 135 -18.84 12.09 -4.20
N ARG A 136 -19.97 11.91 -4.93
CA ARG A 136 -20.03 12.20 -6.37
C ARG A 136 -19.79 13.67 -6.67
N GLN A 137 -20.39 14.59 -5.91
CA GLN A 137 -20.16 16.03 -6.07
C GLN A 137 -18.69 16.39 -5.82
N LEU A 138 -18.08 15.84 -4.78
CA LEU A 138 -16.66 16.05 -4.49
C LEU A 138 -15.76 15.53 -5.62
N ALA A 139 -16.05 14.34 -6.17
CA ALA A 139 -15.32 13.79 -7.29
C ALA A 139 -15.39 14.67 -8.54
N LEU A 140 -16.57 15.19 -8.87
CA LEU A 140 -16.74 16.14 -9.97
C LEU A 140 -15.91 17.41 -9.74
N ARG A 141 -15.94 17.98 -8.52
CA ARG A 141 -15.18 19.18 -8.18
C ARG A 141 -13.67 18.97 -8.27
N ARG A 142 -13.15 17.81 -7.84
CA ARG A 142 -11.74 17.45 -8.01
C ARG A 142 -11.28 17.36 -9.46
N ASN A 143 -12.17 16.98 -10.36
CA ASN A 143 -11.88 16.89 -11.79
C ASN A 143 -11.90 18.26 -12.48
N MET A 144 -12.49 19.27 -11.85
CA MET A 144 -12.41 20.66 -12.30
C MET A 144 -11.07 21.25 -11.86
N ARG A 145 -10.06 21.14 -12.72
CA ARG A 145 -8.73 21.68 -12.43
C ARG A 145 -8.71 23.18 -12.60
N ASP A 146 -8.39 23.92 -11.56
CA ASP A 146 -8.03 25.33 -11.67
C ASP A 146 -6.60 25.41 -12.22
N PHE A 147 -6.47 25.67 -13.51
CA PHE A 147 -5.18 25.96 -14.12
C PHE A 147 -4.76 27.39 -13.78
N GLN A 148 -3.86 27.53 -12.82
CA GLN A 148 -3.12 28.78 -12.66
C GLN A 148 -1.85 28.69 -13.50
N PRO A 149 -1.75 29.44 -14.60
CA PRO A 149 -0.54 29.40 -15.40
C PRO A 149 0.63 29.97 -14.58
N TRP A 150 1.71 29.20 -14.50
CA TRP A 150 2.97 29.73 -14.00
C TRP A 150 3.44 30.84 -14.92
N ARG A 151 3.57 32.05 -14.41
CA ARG A 151 4.21 33.15 -15.11
C ARG A 151 5.45 33.57 -14.35
N GLU A 152 6.61 33.11 -14.80
CA GLU A 152 7.85 33.74 -14.43
C GLU A 152 7.99 35.08 -15.15
N ALA A 153 8.31 36.12 -14.37
CA ALA A 153 8.42 37.48 -14.90
C ALA A 153 9.75 37.75 -15.63
N LYS A 154 10.72 36.87 -15.59
CA LYS A 154 12.07 37.08 -16.18
C LYS A 154 12.75 35.76 -16.56
N GLY A 155 13.12 35.68 -17.85
CA GLY A 155 14.16 34.84 -18.41
C GLY A 155 14.01 33.32 -18.22
N PHE A 156 14.15 32.56 -19.30
CA PHE A 156 14.30 31.10 -19.28
C PHE A 156 15.68 30.69 -18.76
N GLU A 157 16.10 31.17 -17.61
CA GLU A 157 17.21 30.53 -16.90
C GLU A 157 16.71 29.17 -16.43
N ARG A 158 17.44 28.11 -16.80
CA ARG A 158 17.15 26.74 -16.37
C ARG A 158 17.36 26.66 -14.86
N ALA A 159 16.28 26.88 -14.11
CA ALA A 159 16.31 26.66 -12.68
C ALA A 159 16.69 25.17 -12.39
N PRO A 160 17.57 24.92 -11.42
CA PRO A 160 17.87 23.55 -11.02
C PRO A 160 16.58 22.83 -10.64
N LYS A 161 16.49 21.55 -10.97
CA LYS A 161 15.32 20.72 -10.66
C LYS A 161 15.58 19.86 -9.45
N ASP A 162 14.56 19.74 -8.64
CA ASP A 162 14.52 18.76 -7.56
C ASP A 162 14.56 17.34 -8.14
N PHE A 163 15.48 16.52 -7.65
CA PHE A 163 15.74 15.19 -8.22
C PHE A 163 14.64 14.16 -7.90
N LEU A 164 13.83 14.37 -6.86
CA LEU A 164 12.72 13.46 -6.50
C LEU A 164 11.44 13.82 -7.24
N SER A 165 11.12 15.10 -7.33
CA SER A 165 9.85 15.57 -7.91
C SER A 165 9.97 15.98 -9.38
N GLY A 166 11.18 16.22 -9.88
CA GLY A 166 11.43 16.80 -11.20
C GLY A 166 10.93 18.25 -11.35
N LYS A 167 10.40 18.86 -10.29
CA LYS A 167 9.93 20.26 -10.25
C LYS A 167 11.09 21.21 -10.02
N GLU A 168 10.82 22.50 -10.16
CA GLU A 168 11.82 23.54 -9.88
C GLU A 168 12.30 23.45 -8.43
N SER A 169 13.61 23.62 -8.23
CA SER A 169 14.20 23.65 -6.89
C SER A 169 13.87 24.95 -6.17
N ALA A 170 13.62 24.86 -4.87
CA ALA A 170 13.43 26.04 -4.00
C ALA A 170 14.78 26.67 -3.55
N LEU A 171 15.86 25.91 -3.67
CA LEU A 171 17.21 26.29 -3.24
C LEU A 171 18.26 25.85 -4.27
N GLU A 172 19.46 26.42 -4.21
CA GLU A 172 20.59 26.08 -5.09
C GLU A 172 21.05 24.60 -5.00
N ASN A 173 20.68 23.92 -3.90
CA ASN A 173 21.02 22.51 -3.66
C ASN A 173 20.16 21.48 -4.42
N CYS A 174 19.38 21.90 -5.40
CA CYS A 174 18.49 21.04 -6.19
C CYS A 174 17.41 20.32 -5.35
N ARG A 175 16.93 20.96 -4.27
CA ARG A 175 15.84 20.46 -3.41
C ARG A 175 14.58 21.32 -3.53
N GLY A 176 13.42 20.68 -3.68
CA GLY A 176 12.11 21.32 -3.63
C GLY A 176 11.65 21.60 -2.20
N ALA A 177 10.82 22.63 -2.00
CA ALA A 177 10.33 23.04 -0.69
C ALA A 177 9.70 21.87 0.09
N MET A 178 8.90 21.04 -0.56
CA MET A 178 8.22 19.93 0.11
C MET A 178 9.18 18.82 0.60
N ASN A 179 10.28 18.58 -0.12
CA ASN A 179 11.30 17.64 0.33
C ASN A 179 12.10 18.21 1.50
N LEU A 180 12.35 19.52 1.52
CA LEU A 180 12.96 20.19 2.68
C LEU A 180 12.03 20.18 3.91
N VAL A 181 10.72 20.29 3.72
CA VAL A 181 9.74 20.13 4.83
C VAL A 181 9.80 18.71 5.38
N LYS A 182 9.91 17.68 4.54
CA LYS A 182 10.07 16.29 5.00
C LYS A 182 11.35 16.14 5.84
N GLU A 183 12.47 16.66 5.37
CA GLU A 183 13.76 16.63 6.10
C GLU A 183 13.63 17.31 7.47
N LYS A 184 13.05 18.52 7.53
CA LYS A 184 12.78 19.21 8.80
C LYS A 184 11.94 18.36 9.76
N LEU A 185 10.90 17.69 9.28
CA LEU A 185 10.04 16.82 10.09
C LEU A 185 10.81 15.61 10.64
N ILE A 186 11.64 14.97 9.82
CA ILE A 186 12.47 13.83 10.24
C ILE A 186 13.41 14.26 11.36
N GLU A 187 14.08 15.42 11.21
CA GLU A 187 14.97 15.99 12.23
C GLU A 187 14.25 16.38 13.50
N GLU A 188 13.13 17.13 13.42
CA GLU A 188 12.31 17.54 14.55
C GLU A 188 11.82 16.36 15.38
N ARG A 189 11.40 15.28 14.69
CA ARG A 189 10.88 14.07 15.33
C ARG A 189 11.95 13.06 15.68
N LYS A 190 13.20 13.26 15.25
CA LYS A 190 14.31 12.31 15.38
C LYS A 190 13.88 10.92 14.91
N TYR A 191 13.17 10.88 13.77
CA TYR A 191 12.59 9.66 13.28
C TYR A 191 13.60 8.82 12.50
N GLU A 192 13.72 7.56 12.89
CA GLU A 192 14.51 6.55 12.19
C GLU A 192 13.57 5.39 11.80
N ALA A 193 13.61 5.00 10.55
CA ALA A 193 12.77 3.91 10.06
C ALA A 193 13.30 2.55 10.55
N PRO A 194 12.51 1.79 11.32
CA PRO A 194 12.96 0.50 11.88
C PRO A 194 13.42 -0.51 10.85
N ILE A 195 12.91 -0.44 9.60
CA ILE A 195 13.34 -1.33 8.50
C ILE A 195 14.83 -1.26 8.19
N ARG A 196 15.51 -0.17 8.54
CA ARG A 196 16.97 -0.07 8.35
C ARG A 196 17.76 -1.17 9.05
N ASN A 197 17.26 -1.65 10.18
CA ASN A 197 17.89 -2.74 10.92
C ASN A 197 17.82 -4.08 10.16
N ALA A 198 16.70 -4.31 9.45
CA ALA A 198 16.52 -5.52 8.65
C ALA A 198 17.44 -5.60 7.43
N VAL A 199 17.82 -4.46 6.86
CA VAL A 199 18.67 -4.39 5.65
C VAL A 199 20.09 -4.90 5.92
N ASN A 200 20.56 -4.88 7.16
CA ASN A 200 21.86 -5.44 7.54
C ASN A 200 21.88 -6.98 7.45
N ASP A 201 20.73 -7.61 7.69
CA ASP A 201 20.60 -9.07 7.66
C ASP A 201 20.24 -9.59 6.26
N ASP A 202 19.33 -8.89 5.57
CA ASP A 202 18.92 -9.19 4.19
C ASP A 202 18.70 -7.87 3.43
N PRO A 203 19.43 -7.61 2.32
CA PRO A 203 19.32 -6.34 1.61
C PRO A 203 18.01 -6.18 0.82
N TYR A 204 17.08 -7.12 0.90
CA TYR A 204 15.77 -7.03 0.25
C TYR A 204 14.67 -6.75 1.26
N TYR A 205 13.89 -5.74 0.96
CA TYR A 205 12.68 -5.40 1.68
C TYR A 205 11.48 -5.34 0.74
N ALA A 206 10.31 -5.29 1.30
CA ALA A 206 9.06 -5.16 0.57
C ALA A 206 8.29 -3.92 0.98
N VAL A 207 7.64 -3.30 0.00
CA VAL A 207 6.58 -2.31 0.22
C VAL A 207 5.25 -3.04 0.09
N ILE A 208 4.37 -2.86 1.08
CA ILE A 208 2.99 -3.37 1.08
C ILE A 208 2.06 -2.17 0.90
N ALA A 209 1.24 -2.20 -0.15
CA ALA A 209 0.09 -1.34 -0.35
C ALA A 209 -1.17 -2.18 -0.12
N PHE A 210 -1.99 -1.81 0.86
CA PHE A 210 -3.17 -2.55 1.28
C PHE A 210 -4.38 -1.63 1.29
N ASP A 211 -5.52 -2.07 0.75
CA ASP A 211 -6.72 -1.26 0.71
C ASP A 211 -7.99 -2.11 0.81
N GLY A 212 -8.98 -1.61 1.57
CA GLY A 212 -10.25 -2.25 1.78
C GLY A 212 -11.09 -2.36 0.52
N ASP A 213 -11.68 -3.53 0.31
CA ASP A 213 -12.48 -3.79 -0.88
C ASP A 213 -13.88 -3.19 -0.78
N ARG A 214 -14.31 -2.47 -1.83
CA ARG A 214 -15.68 -1.96 -1.99
C ARG A 214 -16.16 -1.06 -0.84
N MET A 215 -15.27 -0.32 -0.19
CA MET A 215 -15.60 0.53 0.96
C MET A 215 -16.66 1.57 0.64
N GLY A 216 -16.60 2.21 -0.54
CA GLY A 216 -17.63 3.15 -0.98
C GLY A 216 -19.02 2.53 -1.12
N ALA A 217 -19.11 1.27 -1.57
CA ALA A 217 -20.38 0.54 -1.62
C ALA A 217 -20.90 0.26 -0.20
N LYS A 218 -20.03 -0.16 0.71
CA LYS A 218 -20.39 -0.39 2.13
C LYS A 218 -20.92 0.88 2.79
N LEU A 219 -20.21 1.99 2.66
CA LEU A 219 -20.65 3.27 3.22
C LEU A 219 -22.02 3.71 2.68
N SER A 220 -22.31 3.43 1.41
CA SER A 220 -23.61 3.73 0.80
C SER A 220 -24.77 2.89 1.35
N THR A 221 -24.51 1.78 2.04
CA THR A 221 -25.55 0.95 2.67
C THR A 221 -25.90 1.37 4.09
N LEU A 222 -25.09 2.23 4.72
CA LEU A 222 -25.31 2.70 6.08
C LEU A 222 -26.32 3.86 6.07
N GLN A 223 -27.47 3.64 6.68
CA GLN A 223 -28.60 4.59 6.61
C GLN A 223 -28.61 5.63 7.72
N THR A 224 -27.93 5.37 8.85
CA THR A 224 -27.93 6.26 10.01
C THR A 224 -26.55 6.84 10.30
N GLU A 225 -26.51 7.97 11.00
CA GLU A 225 -25.25 8.60 11.43
C GLU A 225 -24.49 7.70 12.41
N GLU A 226 -25.21 7.04 13.32
CA GLU A 226 -24.65 6.12 14.30
C GLU A 226 -23.93 4.95 13.61
N ALA A 227 -24.54 4.37 12.57
CA ALA A 227 -23.94 3.30 11.80
C ALA A 227 -22.66 3.77 11.08
N HIS A 228 -22.63 4.98 10.53
CA HIS A 228 -21.43 5.57 9.94
C HIS A 228 -20.33 5.82 10.98
N ARG A 229 -20.69 6.33 12.18
CA ARG A 229 -19.74 6.54 13.28
C ARG A 229 -19.18 5.23 13.83
N GLU A 230 -20.02 4.22 14.01
CA GLU A 230 -19.59 2.88 14.44
C GLU A 230 -18.60 2.29 13.43
N PHE A 231 -18.95 2.33 12.15
CA PHE A 231 -18.09 1.82 11.09
C PHE A 231 -16.76 2.59 11.01
N SER A 232 -16.79 3.91 11.14
CA SER A 232 -15.60 4.76 11.24
C SER A 232 -14.74 4.39 12.44
N GLY A 233 -15.36 4.07 13.59
CA GLY A 233 -14.63 3.61 14.78
C GLY A 233 -13.91 2.28 14.56
N LYS A 234 -14.52 1.34 13.82
CA LYS A 234 -13.88 0.07 13.44
C LYS A 234 -12.68 0.29 12.52
N LEU A 235 -12.83 1.17 11.53
CA LEU A 235 -11.71 1.52 10.63
C LEU A 235 -10.55 2.19 11.38
N ALA A 236 -10.86 3.10 12.32
CA ALA A 236 -9.86 3.72 13.17
C ALA A 236 -9.17 2.70 14.09
N ALA A 237 -9.92 1.75 14.66
CA ALA A 237 -9.37 0.68 15.48
C ALA A 237 -8.41 -0.22 14.68
N PHE A 238 -8.78 -0.57 13.44
CA PHE A 238 -7.89 -1.30 12.54
C PHE A 238 -6.60 -0.48 12.27
N ALA A 239 -6.73 0.76 11.81
CA ALA A 239 -5.59 1.61 11.49
C ALA A 239 -4.59 1.74 12.66
N LEU A 240 -5.09 1.88 13.89
CA LEU A 240 -4.28 1.97 15.09
C LEU A 240 -3.59 0.65 15.47
N SER A 241 -4.17 -0.50 15.12
CA SER A 241 -3.60 -1.81 15.42
C SER A 241 -2.51 -2.26 14.44
N VAL A 242 -2.43 -1.63 13.26
CA VAL A 242 -1.51 -2.04 12.17
C VAL A 242 -0.04 -1.98 12.60
N GLY A 243 0.35 -0.92 13.30
CA GLY A 243 1.73 -0.73 13.75
C GLY A 243 2.22 -1.87 14.64
N ASP A 244 1.43 -2.21 15.66
CA ASP A 244 1.74 -3.29 16.59
C ASP A 244 1.74 -4.66 15.89
N LEU A 245 0.76 -4.92 15.03
CA LEU A 245 0.68 -6.14 14.25
C LEU A 245 1.92 -6.36 13.39
N LEU A 246 2.32 -5.35 12.62
CA LEU A 246 3.49 -5.45 11.75
C LEU A 246 4.79 -5.57 12.56
N SER A 247 4.90 -4.86 13.69
CA SER A 247 6.03 -4.95 14.60
C SER A 247 6.17 -6.37 15.17
N GLU A 248 5.07 -6.98 15.60
CA GLU A 248 5.05 -8.37 16.08
C GLU A 248 5.51 -9.36 14.99
N LYS A 249 4.95 -9.25 13.77
CA LYS A 249 5.29 -10.16 12.66
C LYS A 249 6.73 -10.03 12.17
N THR A 250 7.36 -8.87 12.40
CA THR A 250 8.71 -8.56 11.89
C THR A 250 9.76 -8.39 12.99
N ASN A 251 9.44 -8.71 14.25
CA ASN A 251 10.32 -8.50 15.41
C ASN A 251 10.82 -7.04 15.49
N GLY A 252 9.91 -6.07 15.27
CA GLY A 252 10.22 -4.65 15.32
C GLY A 252 10.94 -4.08 14.10
N GLN A 253 11.08 -4.84 13.01
CA GLN A 253 11.79 -4.43 11.80
C GLN A 253 10.88 -3.86 10.69
N SER A 254 9.63 -3.52 11.00
CA SER A 254 8.72 -2.90 10.05
C SER A 254 8.66 -1.38 10.21
N THR A 255 8.42 -0.68 9.12
CA THR A 255 8.15 0.76 9.10
C THR A 255 6.74 0.99 8.61
N LEU A 256 5.85 1.40 9.51
CA LEU A 256 4.52 1.86 9.13
C LEU A 256 4.63 3.26 8.56
N VAL A 257 4.28 3.39 7.28
CA VAL A 257 4.29 4.68 6.58
C VAL A 257 2.97 5.41 6.77
N TYR A 258 1.87 4.66 6.67
CA TYR A 258 0.52 5.20 6.76
C TYR A 258 -0.48 4.10 7.09
N ALA A 259 -1.43 4.42 7.96
CA ALA A 259 -2.63 3.61 8.20
C ALA A 259 -3.82 4.55 8.42
N GLY A 260 -4.62 4.76 7.40
CA GLY A 260 -5.74 5.71 7.40
C GLY A 260 -7.07 5.07 7.09
N GLY A 261 -7.65 4.42 8.09
CA GLY A 261 -8.91 3.69 7.92
C GLY A 261 -8.67 2.32 7.28
N ASP A 262 -8.99 2.17 6.01
CA ASP A 262 -8.85 0.94 5.22
C ASP A 262 -7.58 0.87 4.36
N ASP A 263 -6.85 1.97 4.25
CA ASP A 263 -5.66 2.12 3.41
C ASP A 263 -4.39 2.06 4.27
N VAL A 264 -3.48 1.15 3.94
CA VAL A 264 -2.20 0.96 4.65
C VAL A 264 -1.05 0.95 3.65
N LEU A 265 0.01 1.66 4.01
CA LEU A 265 1.30 1.59 3.32
C LEU A 265 2.40 1.31 4.35
N ALA A 266 3.15 0.23 4.14
CA ALA A 266 4.20 -0.20 5.06
C ALA A 266 5.42 -0.75 4.34
N VAL A 267 6.57 -0.70 5.00
CA VAL A 267 7.82 -1.32 4.54
C VAL A 267 8.21 -2.40 5.53
N VAL A 268 8.44 -3.62 5.03
CA VAL A 268 8.72 -4.80 5.85
C VAL A 268 9.89 -5.60 5.26
N PRO A 269 10.55 -6.47 6.03
CA PRO A 269 11.54 -7.40 5.47
C PRO A 269 10.92 -8.27 4.36
N GLY A 270 11.66 -8.47 3.26
CA GLY A 270 11.13 -9.16 2.08
C GLY A 270 10.57 -10.56 2.38
N LYS A 271 11.25 -11.33 3.24
CA LYS A 271 10.83 -12.68 3.66
C LYS A 271 9.54 -12.69 4.50
N LYS A 272 9.16 -11.57 5.10
CA LYS A 272 7.96 -11.43 5.94
C LYS A 272 6.77 -10.80 5.20
N ALA A 273 6.97 -10.44 3.93
CA ALA A 273 6.00 -9.64 3.21
C ALA A 273 4.64 -10.31 3.04
N LEU A 274 4.62 -11.60 2.69
CA LEU A 274 3.35 -12.34 2.52
C LEU A 274 2.65 -12.59 3.86
N ASP A 275 3.40 -12.97 4.90
CA ASP A 275 2.86 -13.16 6.27
C ASP A 275 2.26 -11.86 6.81
N CYS A 276 2.92 -10.71 6.55
CA CYS A 276 2.40 -9.40 6.94
C CYS A 276 1.13 -9.04 6.17
N ALA A 277 1.08 -9.28 4.86
CA ALA A 277 -0.09 -9.00 4.03
C ALA A 277 -1.31 -9.84 4.44
N GLU A 278 -1.09 -11.12 4.74
CA GLU A 278 -2.14 -12.02 5.26
C GLU A 278 -2.63 -11.58 6.63
N ALA A 279 -1.71 -11.28 7.56
CA ALA A 279 -2.07 -10.82 8.89
C ALA A 279 -2.88 -9.50 8.86
N LEU A 280 -2.52 -8.56 7.97
CA LEU A 280 -3.30 -7.35 7.76
C LEU A 280 -4.72 -7.66 7.27
N ARG A 281 -4.86 -8.58 6.33
CA ARG A 281 -6.17 -9.01 5.82
C ARG A 281 -7.03 -9.66 6.89
N GLU A 282 -6.46 -10.56 7.69
CA GLU A 282 -7.17 -11.22 8.80
C GLU A 282 -7.57 -10.24 9.89
N GLN A 283 -6.67 -9.33 10.27
CA GLN A 283 -6.93 -8.27 11.24
C GLN A 283 -8.04 -7.34 10.77
N PHE A 284 -8.04 -6.98 9.46
CA PHE A 284 -9.07 -6.15 8.86
C PHE A 284 -10.44 -6.82 8.96
N GLU A 285 -10.57 -8.08 8.54
CA GLU A 285 -11.82 -8.84 8.64
C GLU A 285 -12.30 -8.98 10.10
N GLY A 286 -11.38 -9.25 11.03
CA GLY A 286 -11.66 -9.41 12.45
C GLY A 286 -12.19 -8.15 13.13
N ILE A 287 -11.62 -6.98 12.80
CA ILE A 287 -11.99 -5.69 13.43
C ILE A 287 -13.16 -5.02 12.69
N VAL A 288 -13.08 -4.93 11.37
CA VAL A 288 -14.05 -4.17 10.58
C VAL A 288 -15.37 -4.93 10.43
N GLY A 289 -15.28 -6.26 10.35
CA GLY A 289 -16.44 -7.15 10.40
C GLY A 289 -16.37 -8.28 9.38
N LEU A 290 -17.03 -9.38 9.71
CA LEU A 290 -17.11 -10.57 8.86
C LEU A 290 -17.60 -10.23 7.45
N GLY A 291 -16.86 -10.73 6.47
CA GLY A 291 -17.13 -10.52 5.04
C GLY A 291 -16.68 -9.16 4.50
N MET A 292 -16.05 -8.33 5.33
CA MET A 292 -15.25 -7.19 4.84
C MET A 292 -13.90 -7.71 4.40
N THR A 293 -13.58 -7.52 3.13
CA THR A 293 -12.34 -8.00 2.51
C THR A 293 -11.41 -6.84 2.18
N ALA A 294 -10.16 -7.16 1.99
CA ALA A 294 -9.16 -6.21 1.53
C ALA A 294 -8.19 -6.88 0.55
N SER A 295 -7.58 -6.06 -0.29
CA SER A 295 -6.60 -6.49 -1.27
C SER A 295 -5.25 -5.88 -0.97
N ALA A 296 -4.18 -6.65 -1.19
CA ALA A 296 -2.81 -6.23 -0.95
C ALA A 296 -1.95 -6.32 -2.22
N GLY A 297 -1.14 -5.30 -2.42
CA GLY A 297 -0.04 -5.31 -3.38
C GLY A 297 1.29 -5.32 -2.65
N VAL A 298 2.20 -6.21 -3.04
CA VAL A 298 3.52 -6.36 -2.44
C VAL A 298 4.57 -6.16 -3.51
N ALA A 299 5.53 -5.27 -3.29
CA ALA A 299 6.69 -5.12 -4.16
C ALA A 299 7.97 -5.42 -3.38
N VAL A 300 8.72 -6.43 -3.82
CA VAL A 300 10.00 -6.82 -3.22
C VAL A 300 11.14 -6.31 -4.06
N GLY A 301 12.12 -5.63 -3.45
CA GLY A 301 13.28 -5.12 -4.14
C GLY A 301 14.48 -4.93 -3.24
N HIS A 302 15.64 -4.71 -3.85
CA HIS A 302 16.88 -4.49 -3.14
C HIS A 302 16.91 -3.08 -2.53
N CYS A 303 17.50 -2.89 -1.35
CA CYS A 303 17.59 -1.60 -0.64
C CYS A 303 18.29 -0.47 -1.43
N LYS A 304 19.12 -0.82 -2.42
CA LYS A 304 19.77 0.12 -3.33
C LYS A 304 18.96 0.40 -4.62
N ALA A 305 17.79 -0.23 -4.80
CA ALA A 305 16.90 0.10 -5.92
C ALA A 305 16.23 1.46 -5.67
N PRO A 306 15.81 2.19 -6.73
CA PRO A 306 15.05 3.42 -6.56
C PRO A 306 13.78 3.13 -5.76
N PHE A 307 13.67 3.74 -4.58
CA PHE A 307 12.58 3.46 -3.64
C PHE A 307 11.20 3.79 -4.23
N GLN A 308 11.12 4.85 -5.03
CA GLN A 308 9.90 5.24 -5.73
C GLN A 308 9.36 4.14 -6.66
N ASP A 309 10.23 3.36 -7.27
CA ASP A 309 9.82 2.29 -8.18
C ASP A 309 9.17 1.14 -7.40
N LEU A 310 9.68 0.85 -6.20
CA LEU A 310 9.05 -0.14 -5.31
C LEU A 310 7.66 0.31 -4.85
N VAL A 311 7.52 1.58 -4.44
CA VAL A 311 6.20 2.12 -4.03
C VAL A 311 5.20 2.03 -5.18
N LYS A 312 5.59 2.44 -6.39
CA LYS A 312 4.74 2.35 -7.58
C LYS A 312 4.41 0.90 -7.94
N ALA A 313 5.39 0.00 -7.83
CA ALA A 313 5.18 -1.42 -8.09
C ALA A 313 4.21 -2.05 -7.09
N ALA A 314 4.27 -1.68 -5.79
CA ALA A 314 3.33 -2.13 -4.77
C ALA A 314 1.89 -1.63 -5.05
N GLN A 315 1.74 -0.35 -5.41
CA GLN A 315 0.44 0.21 -5.80
C GLN A 315 -0.11 -0.45 -7.07
N SER A 316 0.75 -0.70 -8.08
CA SER A 316 0.34 -1.42 -9.29
C SER A 316 -0.06 -2.88 -8.99
N ALA A 317 0.63 -3.52 -8.05
CA ALA A 317 0.29 -4.86 -7.59
C ALA A 317 -1.05 -4.86 -6.85
N GLU A 318 -1.34 -3.87 -5.99
CA GLU A 318 -2.64 -3.72 -5.32
C GLU A 318 -3.78 -3.58 -6.37
N HIS A 319 -3.57 -2.78 -7.40
CA HIS A 319 -4.51 -2.70 -8.52
C HIS A 319 -4.71 -4.04 -9.24
N ARG A 320 -3.64 -4.86 -9.41
CA ARG A 320 -3.76 -6.22 -9.97
C ARG A 320 -4.55 -7.14 -9.04
N ALA A 321 -4.32 -7.07 -7.72
CA ALA A 321 -5.08 -7.84 -6.75
C ALA A 321 -6.59 -7.57 -6.86
N LYS A 322 -6.98 -6.32 -7.04
CA LYS A 322 -8.39 -5.93 -7.21
C LYS A 322 -8.98 -6.30 -8.58
N ASN A 323 -8.26 -6.06 -9.65
CA ASN A 323 -8.83 -6.09 -11.01
C ASN A 323 -8.54 -7.39 -11.76
N VAL A 324 -7.41 -8.05 -11.49
CA VAL A 324 -7.00 -9.30 -12.15
C VAL A 324 -7.37 -10.51 -11.31
N TYR A 325 -7.18 -10.43 -9.98
CA TYR A 325 -7.45 -11.54 -9.06
C TYR A 325 -8.82 -11.45 -8.38
N GLY A 326 -9.59 -10.36 -8.62
CA GLY A 326 -11.01 -10.26 -8.27
C GLY A 326 -11.28 -9.87 -6.82
N ARG A 327 -10.38 -9.16 -6.17
CA ARG A 327 -10.43 -8.71 -4.76
C ARG A 327 -10.30 -9.85 -3.76
N ASP A 328 -10.20 -9.53 -2.47
CA ASP A 328 -9.82 -10.50 -1.44
C ASP A 328 -8.59 -11.30 -1.88
N ALA A 329 -7.55 -10.57 -2.29
CA ALA A 329 -6.43 -11.10 -3.04
C ALA A 329 -5.12 -10.38 -2.68
N VAL A 330 -4.02 -11.07 -2.95
CA VAL A 330 -2.69 -10.45 -2.97
C VAL A 330 -2.09 -10.55 -4.36
N ALA A 331 -1.35 -9.53 -4.76
CA ALA A 331 -0.47 -9.62 -5.90
C ALA A 331 0.94 -9.15 -5.52
N MET A 332 1.94 -9.82 -6.06
CA MET A 332 3.35 -9.55 -5.79
C MET A 332 4.07 -9.10 -7.05
N THR A 333 5.05 -8.23 -6.89
CA THR A 333 6.03 -7.84 -7.90
C THR A 333 7.41 -7.97 -7.29
N VAL A 334 8.28 -8.79 -7.87
CA VAL A 334 9.68 -8.91 -7.47
C VAL A 334 10.55 -8.19 -8.49
N LEU A 335 11.25 -7.15 -8.05
CA LEU A 335 12.19 -6.36 -8.86
C LEU A 335 13.61 -6.85 -8.61
N LYS A 336 14.15 -7.64 -9.53
CA LYS A 336 15.53 -8.14 -9.42
C LYS A 336 16.55 -7.10 -9.88
N ARG A 337 17.74 -7.12 -9.29
CA ARG A 337 18.87 -6.24 -9.73
C ARG A 337 19.30 -6.47 -11.17
N SER A 338 19.00 -7.65 -11.73
CA SER A 338 19.26 -7.97 -13.15
C SER A 338 18.33 -7.23 -14.12
N GLY A 339 17.32 -6.51 -13.62
CA GLY A 339 16.27 -5.89 -14.42
C GLY A 339 15.08 -6.81 -14.72
N GLU A 340 15.15 -8.08 -14.32
CA GLU A 340 14.00 -8.98 -14.43
C GLU A 340 12.92 -8.61 -13.42
N THR A 341 11.67 -8.58 -13.87
CA THR A 341 10.49 -8.40 -13.04
C THR A 341 9.65 -9.66 -13.06
N ILE A 342 9.27 -10.15 -11.88
CA ILE A 342 8.36 -11.27 -11.73
C ILE A 342 7.06 -10.76 -11.12
N GLU A 343 5.95 -11.05 -11.76
CA GLU A 343 4.62 -10.68 -11.29
C GLU A 343 3.79 -11.92 -11.03
N TRP A 344 3.13 -11.95 -9.88
CA TRP A 344 2.37 -13.10 -9.41
C TRP A 344 1.26 -12.64 -8.47
N GLY A 345 0.21 -13.45 -8.30
CA GLY A 345 -0.84 -13.18 -7.33
C GLY A 345 -1.88 -14.30 -7.25
N PHE A 346 -2.73 -14.21 -6.23
CA PHE A 346 -3.79 -15.18 -5.98
C PHE A 346 -4.88 -14.58 -5.06
N LYS A 347 -6.03 -15.24 -5.03
CA LYS A 347 -7.06 -15.00 -4.02
C LYS A 347 -6.69 -15.68 -2.71
N TRP A 348 -6.97 -15.01 -1.57
CA TRP A 348 -6.75 -15.61 -0.27
C TRP A 348 -7.63 -16.84 -0.02
N LYS A 349 -8.90 -16.76 -0.43
CA LYS A 349 -9.88 -17.85 -0.31
C LYS A 349 -10.63 -18.02 -1.62
N LYS A 350 -11.01 -19.27 -1.95
CA LYS A 350 -11.88 -19.54 -3.10
C LYS A 350 -13.25 -18.89 -2.94
N ASP A 351 -13.87 -19.10 -1.79
CA ASP A 351 -15.17 -18.58 -1.37
C ASP A 351 -15.09 -18.08 0.07
N ARG A 352 -16.10 -17.33 0.53
CA ARG A 352 -16.09 -16.71 1.87
C ARG A 352 -15.83 -17.66 3.04
N ASP A 353 -16.31 -18.89 2.93
CA ASP A 353 -16.22 -19.92 3.98
C ASP A 353 -15.19 -21.01 3.67
N SER A 354 -14.37 -20.85 2.60
CA SER A 354 -13.41 -21.86 2.16
C SER A 354 -12.07 -21.74 2.87
N GLN A 355 -11.34 -22.84 2.87
CA GLN A 355 -9.94 -22.91 3.27
C GLN A 355 -9.06 -21.98 2.41
N PRO A 356 -7.84 -21.63 2.86
CA PRO A 356 -6.86 -20.95 2.04
C PRO A 356 -6.71 -21.61 0.67
N THR A 357 -6.38 -20.82 -0.36
CA THR A 357 -6.07 -21.38 -1.67
C THR A 357 -4.79 -22.21 -1.62
N ALA A 358 -4.64 -23.16 -2.52
CA ALA A 358 -3.43 -23.98 -2.62
C ALA A 358 -2.15 -23.14 -2.80
N ALA A 359 -2.27 -21.92 -3.35
CA ALA A 359 -1.16 -20.98 -3.49
C ALA A 359 -0.51 -20.60 -2.15
N VAL A 360 -1.32 -20.30 -1.11
CA VAL A 360 -0.82 -19.90 0.21
C VAL A 360 -0.07 -21.04 0.87
N GLU A 361 -0.68 -22.23 0.86
CA GLU A 361 -0.08 -23.42 1.47
C GLU A 361 1.19 -23.85 0.74
N LEU A 362 1.19 -23.80 -0.59
CA LEU A 362 2.35 -24.12 -1.41
C LEU A 362 3.50 -23.14 -1.15
N PHE A 363 3.21 -21.82 -1.13
CA PHE A 363 4.24 -20.81 -0.88
C PHE A 363 4.93 -21.04 0.47
N ARG A 364 4.17 -21.31 1.52
CA ARG A 364 4.72 -21.60 2.86
C ARG A 364 5.58 -22.87 2.91
N LYS A 365 5.12 -23.94 2.26
CA LYS A 365 5.87 -25.18 2.18
C LYS A 365 7.16 -25.02 1.41
N LEU A 366 7.11 -24.35 0.26
CA LEU A 366 8.31 -24.08 -0.55
C LEU A 366 9.32 -23.24 0.23
N GLY A 367 8.89 -22.22 0.99
CA GLY A 367 9.76 -21.43 1.82
C GLY A 367 10.53 -22.23 2.85
N ALA A 368 9.84 -23.13 3.55
CA ALA A 368 10.46 -24.05 4.50
C ALA A 368 11.43 -25.02 3.80
N ASP A 369 11.07 -25.55 2.63
CA ASP A 369 11.90 -26.50 1.87
C ASP A 369 13.13 -25.81 1.28
N ILE A 370 12.99 -24.59 0.75
CA ILE A 370 14.10 -23.80 0.17
C ILE A 370 15.07 -23.34 1.28
N ALA A 371 14.55 -22.91 2.42
CA ALA A 371 15.37 -22.58 3.58
C ALA A 371 16.20 -23.77 4.06
N SER A 372 15.67 -25.00 3.95
CA SER A 372 16.38 -26.25 4.23
C SER A 372 17.23 -26.77 3.04
N LYS A 373 17.37 -25.99 1.95
CA LYS A 373 18.06 -26.35 0.70
C LYS A 373 17.44 -27.52 -0.07
N LYS A 374 16.17 -27.78 0.13
CA LYS A 374 15.37 -28.83 -0.56
C LYS A 374 14.16 -28.13 -1.23
N PRO A 375 14.08 -27.90 -2.48
CA PRO A 375 14.88 -28.24 -3.65
C PRO A 375 16.03 -27.27 -3.94
N SER A 376 16.82 -27.61 -4.98
CA SER A 376 17.87 -26.71 -5.48
C SER A 376 17.28 -25.37 -5.93
N ALA A 377 17.92 -24.24 -5.59
CA ALA A 377 17.55 -22.89 -6.03
C ALA A 377 17.49 -22.72 -7.57
N ARG A 378 17.99 -23.69 -8.33
CA ARG A 378 17.88 -23.73 -9.80
C ARG A 378 16.61 -24.38 -10.32
N PHE A 379 15.82 -25.03 -9.42
CA PHE A 379 14.62 -25.76 -9.81
C PHE A 379 13.63 -24.90 -10.61
N PRO A 380 13.22 -23.67 -10.17
CA PRO A 380 12.25 -22.87 -10.92
C PRO A 380 12.73 -22.49 -12.31
N TYR A 381 14.03 -22.23 -12.47
CA TYR A 381 14.62 -21.88 -13.78
C TYR A 381 14.68 -23.09 -14.72
N LYS A 382 14.94 -24.31 -14.18
CA LYS A 382 14.83 -25.55 -14.97
C LYS A 382 13.41 -25.82 -15.38
N LEU A 383 12.45 -25.64 -14.45
CA LEU A 383 11.04 -25.80 -14.75
C LEU A 383 10.59 -24.81 -15.82
N ALA A 384 11.00 -23.53 -15.72
CA ALA A 384 10.72 -22.52 -16.72
C ALA A 384 11.27 -22.90 -18.12
N ALA A 385 12.50 -23.41 -18.16
CA ALA A 385 13.13 -23.86 -19.42
C ALA A 385 12.39 -25.05 -20.03
N LEU A 386 11.90 -25.98 -19.23
CA LEU A 386 11.10 -27.13 -19.68
C LEU A 386 9.72 -26.71 -20.20
N LEU A 387 9.07 -25.74 -19.56
CA LEU A 387 7.71 -25.31 -19.92
C LEU A 387 7.65 -24.30 -21.06
N ARG A 388 8.71 -23.47 -21.27
CA ARG A 388 8.77 -22.48 -22.36
C ARG A 388 8.43 -23.02 -23.76
N PRO A 389 8.89 -24.23 -24.19
CA PRO A 389 8.57 -24.74 -25.52
C PRO A 389 7.07 -24.97 -25.77
N TYR A 390 6.30 -25.16 -24.70
CA TYR A 390 4.87 -25.43 -24.81
C TYR A 390 4.04 -24.15 -25.01
N ALA A 391 4.65 -22.96 -25.00
CA ALA A 391 4.01 -21.67 -25.26
C ALA A 391 2.66 -21.54 -24.50
N LEU A 392 2.71 -21.67 -23.17
CA LEU A 392 1.55 -21.75 -22.28
C LEU A 392 0.48 -20.65 -22.51
N GLU A 393 0.86 -19.54 -23.15
CA GLU A 393 -0.03 -18.44 -23.49
C GLU A 393 -0.92 -18.67 -24.73
N LYS A 394 -0.59 -19.64 -25.60
CA LYS A 394 -1.15 -19.71 -26.97
C LYS A 394 -1.90 -20.98 -27.33
N ALA A 395 -1.72 -22.08 -26.61
CA ALA A 395 -2.36 -23.37 -26.93
C ALA A 395 -3.59 -23.60 -26.07
N GLY A 396 -4.50 -24.49 -26.47
CA GLY A 396 -5.57 -25.00 -25.62
C GLY A 396 -4.97 -25.52 -24.30
N VAL A 397 -4.96 -24.67 -23.29
CA VAL A 397 -4.19 -24.82 -22.07
C VAL A 397 -4.55 -26.11 -21.32
N GLU A 398 -5.80 -26.56 -21.41
CA GLU A 398 -6.28 -27.78 -20.76
C GLU A 398 -5.61 -29.06 -21.30
N ASP A 399 -5.32 -29.14 -22.60
CA ASP A 399 -4.68 -30.31 -23.21
C ASP A 399 -3.21 -30.46 -22.76
N MET A 400 -2.60 -29.41 -22.28
CA MET A 400 -1.21 -29.40 -21.83
C MET A 400 -1.02 -29.79 -20.36
N LYS A 401 -2.06 -29.76 -19.54
CA LYS A 401 -1.98 -30.10 -18.10
C LYS A 401 -1.26 -31.42 -17.81
N PRO A 402 -1.59 -32.55 -18.49
CA PRO A 402 -0.91 -33.82 -18.18
C PRO A 402 0.60 -33.76 -18.43
N ILE A 403 1.00 -33.08 -19.52
CA ILE A 403 2.42 -32.94 -19.87
C ILE A 403 3.15 -32.07 -18.82
N VAL A 404 2.56 -30.94 -18.45
CA VAL A 404 3.14 -30.04 -17.44
C VAL A 404 3.26 -30.74 -16.08
N ARG A 405 2.28 -31.57 -15.71
CA ARG A 405 2.39 -32.41 -14.48
C ARG A 405 3.58 -33.36 -14.53
N LEU A 406 3.76 -34.08 -15.61
CA LEU A 406 4.89 -35.01 -15.79
C LEU A 406 6.24 -34.29 -15.73
N GLU A 407 6.36 -33.15 -16.43
CA GLU A 407 7.57 -32.34 -16.43
C GLU A 407 7.86 -31.74 -15.04
N LEU A 408 6.84 -31.28 -14.31
CA LEU A 408 6.96 -30.80 -12.96
C LEU A 408 7.48 -31.88 -12.01
N GLU A 409 6.87 -33.08 -12.01
CA GLU A 409 7.30 -34.20 -11.18
C GLU A 409 8.73 -34.64 -11.53
N HIS A 410 9.06 -34.69 -12.81
CA HIS A 410 10.40 -35.03 -13.28
C HIS A 410 11.44 -34.00 -12.83
N ALA A 411 11.18 -32.71 -13.06
CA ALA A 411 12.06 -31.62 -12.64
C ALA A 411 12.25 -31.57 -11.14
N TRP A 412 11.17 -31.83 -10.37
CA TRP A 412 11.24 -31.90 -8.91
C TRP A 412 12.17 -33.03 -8.46
N LYS A 413 11.93 -34.27 -8.90
CA LYS A 413 12.75 -35.44 -8.59
C LYS A 413 14.26 -35.26 -8.91
N GLN A 414 14.56 -34.46 -9.96
CA GLN A 414 15.95 -34.13 -10.32
C GLN A 414 16.56 -33.04 -9.46
N SER A 415 15.76 -32.19 -8.83
CA SER A 415 16.22 -31.03 -8.07
C SER A 415 16.34 -31.27 -6.57
N VAL A 416 15.71 -32.32 -6.06
CA VAL A 416 15.67 -32.66 -4.65
C VAL A 416 16.79 -33.64 -4.30
N GLU A 417 17.51 -33.37 -3.20
CA GLU A 417 18.50 -34.28 -2.64
C GLU A 417 17.82 -35.50 -2.02
N THR A 418 18.52 -36.64 -1.98
CA THR A 418 18.06 -37.82 -1.28
C THR A 418 18.20 -37.61 0.22
N ASP A 419 17.13 -37.79 0.96
CA ASP A 419 17.16 -37.74 2.41
C ASP A 419 18.08 -38.86 2.97
N MET A 420 19.07 -38.46 3.75
CA MET A 420 20.09 -39.37 4.24
C MET A 420 19.56 -40.40 5.24
N GLU A 421 18.48 -40.10 5.96
CA GLU A 421 17.89 -41.01 6.96
C GLU A 421 16.90 -41.99 6.31
N SER A 422 16.05 -41.52 5.42
CA SER A 422 15.05 -42.39 4.78
C SER A 422 15.50 -43.03 3.48
N GLY A 423 16.59 -42.56 2.86
CA GLY A 423 17.07 -43.00 1.56
C GLY A 423 16.10 -42.62 0.40
N ARG A 424 15.09 -41.81 0.66
CA ARG A 424 14.06 -41.40 -0.33
C ARG A 424 14.21 -39.92 -0.69
N LYS A 425 13.82 -39.58 -1.90
CA LYS A 425 13.69 -38.19 -2.31
C LYS A 425 12.40 -37.60 -1.73
N VAL A 426 12.45 -36.36 -1.34
CA VAL A 426 11.27 -35.63 -0.88
C VAL A 426 10.24 -35.54 -2.02
N ASP A 427 9.00 -35.91 -1.74
CA ASP A 427 7.92 -35.87 -2.72
C ASP A 427 7.52 -34.43 -3.04
N LEU A 428 7.01 -34.22 -4.27
CA LEU A 428 6.41 -32.95 -4.66
C LEU A 428 5.23 -32.63 -3.71
N PRO A 429 5.16 -31.42 -3.15
CA PRO A 429 4.01 -31.02 -2.32
C PRO A 429 2.69 -31.21 -3.09
N LYS A 430 1.70 -31.82 -2.45
CA LYS A 430 0.36 -32.05 -3.07
C LYS A 430 -0.28 -30.72 -3.50
N GLU A 431 -0.01 -29.67 -2.77
CA GLU A 431 -0.48 -28.30 -3.04
C GLU A 431 0.05 -27.79 -4.38
N ALA A 432 1.23 -28.25 -4.83
CA ALA A 432 1.76 -27.88 -6.14
C ALA A 432 0.87 -28.37 -7.29
N LEU A 433 0.34 -29.59 -7.20
CA LEU A 433 -0.57 -30.12 -8.22
C LEU A 433 -1.94 -29.43 -8.15
N SER A 434 -2.44 -29.17 -6.95
CA SER A 434 -3.70 -28.42 -6.77
C SER A 434 -3.59 -26.98 -7.32
N TYR A 435 -2.47 -26.32 -7.04
CA TYR A 435 -2.23 -24.96 -7.56
C TYR A 435 -2.02 -24.93 -9.09
N LEU A 436 -1.35 -25.95 -9.64
CA LEU A 436 -1.25 -26.14 -11.10
C LEU A 436 -2.66 -26.16 -11.72
N ASP A 437 -3.56 -26.98 -11.17
CA ASP A 437 -4.92 -27.07 -11.66
C ASP A 437 -5.67 -25.74 -11.54
N GLU A 438 -5.55 -25.05 -10.37
CA GLU A 438 -6.19 -23.75 -10.15
C GLU A 438 -5.73 -22.69 -11.16
N THR A 439 -4.43 -22.61 -11.46
CA THR A 439 -3.89 -21.61 -12.40
C THR A 439 -4.26 -21.91 -13.85
N PHE A 440 -4.27 -23.17 -14.23
CA PHE A 440 -4.68 -23.56 -15.59
C PHE A 440 -6.18 -23.36 -15.81
N ASP A 441 -7.03 -23.73 -14.83
CA ASP A 441 -8.48 -23.51 -14.92
C ASP A 441 -8.85 -22.01 -14.93
N ALA A 442 -8.03 -21.18 -14.27
CA ALA A 442 -8.17 -19.72 -14.29
C ALA A 442 -7.61 -19.07 -15.57
N GLY A 443 -6.99 -19.81 -16.49
CA GLY A 443 -6.33 -19.30 -17.68
C GLY A 443 -5.08 -18.46 -17.37
N LYS A 444 -4.39 -18.76 -16.26
CA LYS A 444 -3.20 -18.03 -15.76
C LYS A 444 -2.02 -18.97 -15.47
N PRO A 445 -1.59 -19.78 -16.45
CA PRO A 445 -0.54 -20.77 -16.23
C PRO A 445 0.81 -20.17 -15.80
N ASP A 446 1.07 -18.91 -16.18
CA ASP A 446 2.30 -18.22 -15.78
C ASP A 446 2.36 -17.95 -14.28
N ASP A 447 1.22 -17.78 -13.61
CA ASP A 447 1.16 -17.59 -12.15
C ASP A 447 1.71 -18.82 -11.42
N PHE A 448 1.50 -20.03 -11.98
CA PHE A 448 2.08 -21.25 -11.43
C PHE A 448 3.61 -21.19 -11.37
N LEU A 449 4.24 -20.83 -12.47
CA LEU A 449 5.69 -20.74 -12.57
C LEU A 449 6.24 -19.57 -11.73
N ASN A 450 5.56 -18.44 -11.78
CA ASN A 450 5.98 -17.21 -11.08
C ASN A 450 5.93 -17.36 -9.56
N LEU A 451 5.04 -18.21 -9.00
CA LEU A 451 5.08 -18.55 -7.58
C LEU A 451 6.45 -19.13 -7.19
N PHE A 452 6.91 -20.16 -7.90
CA PHE A 452 8.19 -20.79 -7.62
C PHE A 452 9.39 -19.83 -7.79
N LEU A 453 9.33 -18.97 -8.81
CA LEU A 453 10.37 -17.97 -9.05
C LEU A 453 10.40 -16.90 -7.96
N CYS A 454 9.24 -16.42 -7.52
CA CYS A 454 9.13 -15.43 -6.43
C CYS A 454 9.66 -16.00 -5.12
N GLU A 455 9.16 -17.18 -4.76
CA GLU A 455 9.48 -17.83 -3.50
C GLU A 455 10.98 -18.15 -3.40
N THR A 456 11.54 -18.82 -4.43
CA THR A 456 12.99 -19.11 -4.50
C THR A 456 13.83 -17.82 -4.43
N PHE A 457 13.35 -16.71 -4.98
CA PHE A 457 14.06 -15.44 -4.88
C PHE A 457 14.01 -14.86 -3.47
N ILE A 458 12.86 -14.92 -2.81
CA ILE A 458 12.65 -14.33 -1.49
C ILE A 458 13.40 -15.09 -0.40
N ASP A 459 13.30 -16.42 -0.38
CA ASP A 459 13.83 -17.27 0.69
C ASP A 459 15.24 -17.84 0.42
N ARG A 460 15.81 -17.51 -0.73
CA ARG A 460 17.19 -17.92 -1.04
C ARG A 460 18.14 -17.47 0.08
N PRO A 461 18.93 -18.40 0.66
CA PRO A 461 20.01 -18.04 1.57
C PRO A 461 21.01 -17.14 0.84
N ARG A 462 21.18 -15.91 1.30
CA ARG A 462 22.17 -14.98 0.77
C ARG A 462 23.38 -15.10 1.68
N GLY A 463 24.45 -15.73 1.17
CA GLY A 463 25.74 -15.71 1.85
C GLY A 463 26.21 -14.26 1.98
N GLU A 464 27.04 -13.97 2.97
CA GLU A 464 27.76 -12.71 3.11
C GLU A 464 28.43 -12.41 1.76
N GLU A 465 27.80 -11.54 0.97
CA GLU A 465 28.48 -10.94 -0.17
C GLU A 465 29.47 -9.91 0.39
N ASN A 466 30.75 -10.33 0.49
CA ASN A 466 31.91 -9.48 0.72
C ASN A 466 32.04 -8.41 -0.38
#